data_2c819a3bad0337a9d7c293018dd464fa
#
_entry.id   2c819a3bad0337a9d7c293018dd464fa
#
_cell.length_a   1.000
_cell.length_b   1.000
_cell.length_c   1.000
_cell.angle_alpha   90.00
_cell.angle_beta   90.00
_cell.angle_gamma   90.00
#
_symmetry.space_group_name_H-M   'P 1'
#
loop_
_entity.id
_entity.type
_entity.pdbx_description
1 polymer ?
#
loop_
_entity_poly.entity_id
_entity_poly.type
_entity_poly.pdbx_seq_one_letter_code
_entity_poly.pdbx_strand_id
1 'polypeptide(L)'
;FDTIAVESNREWQQSYPLFLRNKMPHYDRPKVDEIRNLTPAIVIDQHAIGANARSTVGTAVDVAPLLRLLFSRVGKPSAGGSMAYSFNHPAGMCPECTGIGERLELIENTMFDTEKSLAEGALQFSQFSAGWQTHLYQNNPLLDPNKKLKDYTEEEWNILKNGSKEPVKVGIRSNNTGRVDMVDYEGVIPRFYRVYLKRDISKLKQSLQDEIMSHVHQAPCHVCGGSGLNPKALESKINGKNIVDCMDMTAAELL
;
A
#
# COMPACT_ATOMS: atom_id res chain seq x y z
N PHE A 1 -8.00 4.13 39.37
CA PHE A 1 -8.85 4.84 38.40
C PHE A 1 -9.49 3.84 37.43
N ASP A 2 -8.72 3.03 36.74
CA ASP A 2 -9.18 2.08 35.74
C ASP A 2 -10.19 1.07 36.30
N THR A 3 -9.96 0.57 37.50
CA THR A 3 -10.84 -0.35 38.21
C THR A 3 -12.25 0.23 38.39
N ILE A 4 -12.35 1.49 38.81
CA ILE A 4 -13.61 2.21 39.00
C ILE A 4 -14.30 2.43 37.66
N ALA A 5 -13.55 2.86 36.65
CA ALA A 5 -14.06 3.12 35.30
C ALA A 5 -14.58 1.83 34.65
N VAL A 6 -13.83 0.74 34.74
CA VAL A 6 -14.21 -0.57 34.19
C VAL A 6 -15.49 -1.10 34.86
N GLU A 7 -15.58 -1.07 36.19
CA GLU A 7 -16.75 -1.57 36.90
C GLU A 7 -17.99 -0.71 36.63
N SER A 8 -17.83 0.63 36.60
CA SER A 8 -18.90 1.54 36.23
C SER A 8 -19.45 1.26 34.83
N ASN A 9 -18.56 1.10 33.83
CA ASN A 9 -18.97 0.79 32.47
C ASN A 9 -19.64 -0.59 32.39
N ARG A 10 -19.12 -1.59 33.14
CA ARG A 10 -19.68 -2.95 33.19
C ARG A 10 -21.09 -2.95 33.77
N GLU A 11 -21.34 -2.26 34.90
CA GLU A 11 -22.66 -2.13 35.51
C GLU A 11 -23.61 -1.35 34.60
N TRP A 12 -23.15 -0.27 34.01
CA TRP A 12 -23.98 0.51 33.08
C TRP A 12 -24.39 -0.32 31.85
N GLN A 13 -23.46 -1.10 31.28
CA GLN A 13 -23.76 -1.99 30.15
C GLN A 13 -24.85 -3.04 30.48
N GLN A 14 -24.94 -3.48 31.75
CA GLN A 14 -25.97 -4.44 32.16
C GLN A 14 -27.41 -3.88 32.04
N SER A 15 -27.56 -2.56 32.03
CA SER A 15 -28.86 -1.91 31.84
C SER A 15 -29.36 -1.97 30.39
N TYR A 16 -28.49 -2.31 29.43
CA TYR A 16 -28.87 -2.39 28.01
C TYR A 16 -29.42 -3.78 27.63
N PRO A 17 -30.32 -3.87 26.64
CA PRO A 17 -30.72 -5.12 26.04
C PRO A 17 -29.56 -5.96 25.52
N LEU A 18 -29.70 -7.29 25.56
CA LEU A 18 -28.65 -8.24 25.17
C LEU A 18 -28.05 -7.96 23.78
N PHE A 19 -28.91 -7.56 22.83
CA PHE A 19 -28.48 -7.22 21.46
C PHE A 19 -27.46 -6.06 21.43
N LEU A 20 -27.67 -5.02 22.21
CA LEU A 20 -26.77 -3.89 22.32
C LEU A 20 -25.48 -4.29 23.06
N ARG A 21 -25.61 -5.04 24.16
CA ARG A 21 -24.41 -5.52 24.91
C ARG A 21 -23.44 -6.30 24.05
N ASN A 22 -23.94 -7.13 23.13
CA ASN A 22 -23.10 -7.91 22.22
C ASN A 22 -22.35 -7.05 21.18
N LYS A 23 -22.69 -5.78 21.01
CA LYS A 23 -22.02 -4.82 20.13
C LYS A 23 -21.09 -3.86 20.86
N MET A 24 -21.14 -3.85 22.18
CA MET A 24 -20.29 -2.97 23.02
C MET A 24 -18.98 -3.66 23.40
N PRO A 25 -17.94 -2.89 23.74
CA PRO A 25 -16.69 -3.45 24.25
C PRO A 25 -16.96 -4.36 25.47
N HIS A 26 -16.32 -5.50 25.52
CA HIS A 26 -16.45 -6.40 26.66
C HIS A 26 -15.46 -6.01 27.75
N TYR A 27 -15.94 -5.86 28.98
CA TYR A 27 -15.12 -5.55 30.14
C TYR A 27 -15.14 -6.75 31.10
N ASP A 28 -13.94 -7.27 31.42
CA ASP A 28 -13.77 -8.28 32.45
C ASP A 28 -14.05 -7.69 33.83
N ARG A 29 -14.55 -8.53 34.73
CA ARG A 29 -14.79 -8.10 36.10
C ARG A 29 -13.45 -7.77 36.78
N PRO A 30 -13.28 -6.53 37.31
CA PRO A 30 -12.07 -6.18 38.02
C PRO A 30 -11.91 -7.01 39.31
N LYS A 31 -10.66 -7.22 39.74
CA LYS A 31 -10.33 -7.95 40.95
C LYS A 31 -10.55 -7.06 42.18
N VAL A 32 -11.81 -6.91 42.59
CA VAL A 32 -12.23 -6.16 43.75
C VAL A 32 -13.27 -6.96 44.52
N ASP A 33 -13.30 -6.83 45.82
CA ASP A 33 -14.29 -7.52 46.68
C ASP A 33 -15.70 -6.93 46.47
N GLU A 34 -15.80 -5.60 46.60
CA GLU A 34 -17.08 -4.88 46.41
C GLU A 34 -16.84 -3.40 46.09
N ILE A 35 -17.66 -2.80 45.19
CA ILE A 35 -17.74 -1.35 44.99
C ILE A 35 -19.21 -0.97 45.17
N ARG A 36 -19.52 -0.07 46.12
CA ARG A 36 -20.86 0.39 46.38
C ARG A 36 -21.06 1.83 45.92
N ASN A 37 -22.32 2.19 45.59
CA ASN A 37 -22.73 3.53 45.19
C ASN A 37 -21.94 4.07 43.96
N LEU A 38 -21.63 3.17 43.02
CA LEU A 38 -20.95 3.53 41.79
C LEU A 38 -21.94 4.22 40.84
N THR A 39 -21.63 5.45 40.47
CA THR A 39 -22.34 6.20 39.44
C THR A 39 -21.72 5.96 38.05
N PRO A 40 -22.49 6.14 36.95
CA PRO A 40 -21.91 6.08 35.62
C PRO A 40 -20.69 7.01 35.49
N ALA A 41 -19.54 6.43 35.14
CA ALA A 41 -18.31 7.17 34.96
C ALA A 41 -18.05 7.41 33.47
N ILE A 42 -17.82 8.69 33.11
CA ILE A 42 -17.34 9.06 31.78
C ILE A 42 -15.84 9.30 31.91
N VAL A 43 -15.07 8.45 31.26
CA VAL A 43 -13.61 8.59 31.22
C VAL A 43 -13.25 9.51 30.06
N ILE A 44 -12.64 10.65 30.38
CA ILE A 44 -12.04 11.54 29.37
C ILE A 44 -10.53 11.34 29.46
N ASP A 45 -9.97 10.77 28.42
CA ASP A 45 -8.56 10.38 28.36
C ASP A 45 -7.88 11.09 27.18
N GLN A 46 -6.60 11.37 27.32
CA GLN A 46 -5.75 11.86 26.24
C GLN A 46 -4.93 10.71 25.68
N HIS A 47 -5.40 10.14 24.58
CA HIS A 47 -4.58 9.23 23.80
C HIS A 47 -3.89 9.96 22.66
N ALA A 48 -2.64 9.61 22.39
CA ALA A 48 -2.00 10.04 21.17
C ALA A 48 -2.82 9.55 19.97
N ILE A 49 -3.10 10.44 19.02
CA ILE A 49 -3.74 10.06 17.76
C ILE A 49 -2.82 9.07 17.06
N GLY A 50 -3.24 7.81 16.97
CA GLY A 50 -2.47 6.76 16.32
C GLY A 50 -2.24 7.09 14.85
N ALA A 51 -0.99 7.07 14.40
CA ALA A 51 -0.67 7.21 13.00
C ALA A 51 -1.14 5.96 12.23
N ASN A 52 -1.99 6.15 11.25
CA ASN A 52 -2.30 5.13 10.25
C ASN A 52 -2.37 5.76 8.86
N ALA A 53 -2.09 4.98 7.82
CA ALA A 53 -2.01 5.44 6.43
C ALA A 53 -3.33 6.03 5.88
N ARG A 54 -4.44 5.88 6.62
CA ARG A 54 -5.78 6.35 6.22
C ARG A 54 -6.35 7.44 7.15
N SER A 55 -5.52 8.01 8.01
CA SER A 55 -5.90 9.07 8.94
C SER A 55 -5.07 10.32 8.70
N THR A 56 -5.73 11.46 8.59
CA THR A 56 -5.12 12.80 8.49
C THR A 56 -5.63 13.67 9.63
N VAL A 57 -4.93 14.79 9.90
CA VAL A 57 -5.41 15.78 10.88
C VAL A 57 -6.85 16.19 10.54
N GLY A 58 -7.15 16.49 9.26
CA GLY A 58 -8.48 16.87 8.83
C GLY A 58 -9.58 15.82 9.10
N THR A 59 -9.22 14.50 9.06
CA THR A 59 -10.17 13.45 9.44
C THR A 59 -10.31 13.30 10.94
N ALA A 60 -9.25 13.53 11.69
CA ALA A 60 -9.26 13.43 13.16
C ALA A 60 -10.02 14.59 13.85
N VAL A 61 -10.07 15.76 13.22
CA VAL A 61 -10.79 16.95 13.74
C VAL A 61 -12.10 17.22 12.99
N ASP A 62 -12.60 16.27 12.20
CA ASP A 62 -13.86 16.34 11.44
C ASP A 62 -13.99 17.50 10.43
N VAL A 63 -12.90 18.12 10.02
CA VAL A 63 -12.88 19.17 8.97
C VAL A 63 -13.01 18.54 7.58
N ALA A 64 -12.39 17.38 7.36
CA ALA A 64 -12.41 16.71 6.06
C ALA A 64 -13.81 16.40 5.52
N PRO A 65 -14.80 15.95 6.32
CA PRO A 65 -16.18 15.76 5.87
C PRO A 65 -16.83 17.07 5.35
N LEU A 66 -16.56 18.21 6.01
CA LEU A 66 -17.08 19.50 5.60
C LEU A 66 -16.48 19.98 4.28
N LEU A 67 -15.16 19.84 4.10
CA LEU A 67 -14.49 20.14 2.84
C LEU A 67 -15.01 19.26 1.70
N ARG A 68 -15.17 17.95 1.93
CA ARG A 68 -15.76 17.04 0.94
C ARG A 68 -17.17 17.46 0.52
N LEU A 69 -18.00 17.87 1.48
CA LEU A 69 -19.34 18.37 1.20
C LEU A 69 -19.26 19.67 0.37
N LEU A 70 -18.41 20.60 0.75
CA LEU A 70 -18.21 21.88 0.04
C LEU A 70 -17.78 21.63 -1.41
N PHE A 71 -16.73 20.84 -1.65
CA PHE A 71 -16.24 20.52 -2.99
C PHE A 71 -17.31 19.81 -3.84
N SER A 72 -18.12 18.93 -3.25
CA SER A 72 -19.20 18.24 -3.96
C SER A 72 -20.30 19.19 -4.45
N ARG A 73 -20.43 20.39 -3.83
CA ARG A 73 -21.47 21.38 -4.17
C ARG A 73 -20.99 22.47 -5.09
N VAL A 74 -19.75 22.93 -4.89
CA VAL A 74 -19.21 24.15 -5.55
C VAL A 74 -17.99 23.87 -6.43
N GLY A 75 -17.29 22.74 -6.22
CA GLY A 75 -16.07 22.40 -6.96
C GLY A 75 -16.32 22.23 -8.47
N LYS A 76 -15.42 22.75 -9.29
CA LYS A 76 -15.49 22.68 -10.74
C LYS A 76 -14.14 22.23 -11.35
N PRO A 77 -14.14 21.25 -12.30
CA PRO A 77 -15.27 20.40 -12.66
C PRO A 77 -15.74 19.54 -11.47
N SER A 78 -17.00 19.12 -11.44
CA SER A 78 -17.49 18.27 -10.37
C SER A 78 -16.93 16.84 -10.50
N ALA A 79 -16.36 16.31 -9.42
CA ALA A 79 -15.97 14.90 -9.35
C ALA A 79 -17.12 13.97 -8.92
N GLY A 80 -18.25 14.55 -8.46
CA GLY A 80 -19.41 13.80 -7.98
C GLY A 80 -19.85 14.19 -6.57
N GLY A 81 -20.49 13.27 -5.85
CA GLY A 81 -20.91 13.47 -4.45
C GLY A 81 -19.72 13.57 -3.49
N SER A 82 -19.99 13.89 -2.22
CA SER A 82 -18.94 14.10 -1.20
C SER A 82 -17.98 12.91 -1.05
N MET A 83 -18.43 11.68 -1.31
CA MET A 83 -17.57 10.49 -1.27
C MET A 83 -16.58 10.41 -2.43
N ALA A 84 -16.82 11.11 -3.54
CA ALA A 84 -15.85 11.22 -4.66
C ALA A 84 -14.60 12.05 -4.28
N TYR A 85 -14.63 12.75 -3.16
CA TYR A 85 -13.53 13.52 -2.59
C TYR A 85 -12.91 12.84 -1.35
N SER A 86 -13.16 11.55 -1.14
CA SER A 86 -12.65 10.77 -0.01
C SER A 86 -11.65 9.73 -0.48
N PHE A 87 -10.40 9.79 -0.02
CA PHE A 87 -9.41 8.75 -0.27
C PHE A 87 -9.72 7.42 0.45
N ASN A 88 -10.68 7.42 1.40
CA ASN A 88 -11.14 6.22 2.10
C ASN A 88 -12.37 5.56 1.45
N HIS A 89 -12.86 6.08 0.32
CA HIS A 89 -14.04 5.54 -0.36
C HIS A 89 -13.72 5.19 -1.82
N PRO A 90 -14.22 4.06 -2.36
CA PRO A 90 -13.93 3.61 -3.72
C PRO A 90 -14.18 4.65 -4.82
N ALA A 91 -15.18 5.53 -4.65
CA ALA A 91 -15.49 6.58 -5.62
C ALA A 91 -14.44 7.70 -5.66
N GLY A 92 -13.71 7.93 -4.58
CA GLY A 92 -12.77 9.06 -4.44
C GLY A 92 -11.32 8.64 -4.27
N MET A 93 -11.03 7.38 -3.98
CA MET A 93 -9.65 6.92 -3.82
C MET A 93 -8.92 6.83 -5.15
N CYS A 94 -7.63 7.07 -5.13
CA CYS A 94 -6.75 6.83 -6.26
C CYS A 94 -6.80 5.35 -6.66
N PRO A 95 -7.02 5.02 -7.94
CA PRO A 95 -7.11 3.63 -8.38
C PRO A 95 -5.77 2.88 -8.28
N GLU A 96 -4.65 3.59 -8.34
CA GLU A 96 -3.30 2.99 -8.27
C GLU A 96 -2.91 2.60 -6.85
N CYS A 97 -2.96 3.54 -5.89
CA CYS A 97 -2.55 3.30 -4.51
C CYS A 97 -3.72 2.97 -3.56
N THR A 98 -4.94 2.84 -4.08
CA THR A 98 -6.16 2.53 -3.31
C THR A 98 -6.37 3.43 -2.08
N GLY A 99 -6.00 4.71 -2.21
CA GLY A 99 -6.21 5.72 -1.16
C GLY A 99 -5.06 5.87 -0.15
N ILE A 100 -3.97 5.10 -0.28
CA ILE A 100 -2.83 5.15 0.65
C ILE A 100 -1.95 6.39 0.39
N GLY A 101 -1.88 6.86 -0.86
CA GLY A 101 -1.01 7.96 -1.26
C GLY A 101 0.42 7.53 -1.58
N GLU A 102 0.85 6.37 -1.11
CA GLU A 102 2.19 5.83 -1.27
C GLU A 102 2.17 4.51 -2.03
N ARG A 103 3.30 4.15 -2.58
CA ARG A 103 3.54 2.85 -3.19
C ARG A 103 4.96 2.38 -2.94
N LEU A 104 5.18 1.09 -3.05
CA LEU A 104 6.52 0.53 -3.05
C LEU A 104 7.10 0.65 -4.45
N GLU A 105 8.25 1.29 -4.56
CA GLU A 105 9.03 1.40 -5.77
C GLU A 105 10.31 0.59 -5.66
N LEU A 106 10.66 -0.08 -6.76
CA LEU A 106 11.88 -0.88 -6.84
C LEU A 106 13.11 0.02 -6.85
N ILE A 107 14.10 -0.32 -6.03
CA ILE A 107 15.42 0.28 -6.06
C ILE A 107 16.25 -0.51 -7.09
N GLU A 108 16.24 -0.08 -8.34
CA GLU A 108 16.81 -0.85 -9.47
C GLU A 108 18.25 -1.30 -9.25
N ASN A 109 19.10 -0.45 -8.68
CA ASN A 109 20.51 -0.75 -8.44
C ASN A 109 20.76 -1.88 -7.42
N THR A 110 19.76 -2.22 -6.61
CA THR A 110 19.85 -3.37 -5.69
C THR A 110 19.52 -4.70 -6.36
N MET A 111 18.90 -4.64 -7.53
CA MET A 111 18.42 -5.82 -8.25
C MET A 111 19.47 -6.43 -9.17
N PHE A 112 20.45 -5.63 -9.61
CA PHE A 112 21.43 -6.00 -10.64
C PHE A 112 22.85 -5.80 -10.17
N ASP A 113 23.69 -6.85 -10.23
CA ASP A 113 25.14 -6.77 -10.09
C ASP A 113 25.74 -6.64 -11.49
N THR A 114 26.17 -5.43 -11.84
CA THR A 114 26.66 -5.13 -13.18
C THR A 114 28.02 -5.76 -13.51
N GLU A 115 28.79 -6.15 -12.49
CA GLU A 115 30.09 -6.81 -12.68
C GLU A 115 29.97 -8.30 -13.01
N LYS A 116 28.79 -8.87 -12.86
CA LYS A 116 28.47 -10.27 -13.16
C LYS A 116 27.66 -10.43 -14.44
N SER A 117 27.73 -11.63 -15.00
CA SER A 117 26.84 -12.10 -16.07
C SER A 117 25.59 -12.79 -15.47
N LEU A 118 24.57 -13.00 -16.30
CA LEU A 118 23.37 -13.76 -15.87
C LEU A 118 23.74 -15.21 -15.46
N ALA A 119 24.75 -15.80 -16.09
CA ALA A 119 25.24 -17.13 -15.73
C ALA A 119 25.96 -17.12 -14.37
N GLU A 120 26.59 -16.00 -13.99
CA GLU A 120 27.28 -15.81 -12.71
C GLU A 120 26.35 -15.31 -11.58
N GLY A 121 25.06 -15.15 -11.85
CA GLY A 121 24.08 -14.69 -10.85
C GLY A 121 24.04 -13.17 -10.69
N ALA A 122 23.99 -12.44 -11.79
CA ALA A 122 23.88 -10.98 -11.79
C ALA A 122 22.56 -10.44 -11.19
N LEU A 123 21.52 -11.27 -11.11
CA LEU A 123 20.25 -10.91 -10.46
C LEU A 123 20.36 -11.15 -8.96
N GLN A 124 20.21 -10.11 -8.15
CA GLN A 124 20.44 -10.18 -6.71
C GLN A 124 19.22 -10.66 -5.92
N PHE A 125 18.03 -10.61 -6.50
CA PHE A 125 16.82 -11.15 -5.87
C PHE A 125 16.82 -12.68 -5.95
N SER A 126 16.75 -13.35 -4.80
CA SER A 126 16.94 -14.82 -4.69
C SER A 126 15.99 -15.63 -5.59
N GLN A 127 14.76 -15.16 -5.76
CA GLN A 127 13.78 -15.84 -6.59
C GLN A 127 14.08 -15.75 -8.10
N PHE A 128 14.90 -14.78 -8.52
CA PHE A 128 15.35 -14.61 -9.91
C PHE A 128 16.74 -15.21 -10.15
N SER A 129 17.55 -15.35 -9.11
CA SER A 129 18.91 -15.91 -9.19
C SER A 129 18.95 -17.43 -8.98
N ALA A 130 17.85 -18.06 -8.58
CA ALA A 130 17.79 -19.48 -8.32
C ALA A 130 16.54 -20.15 -8.92
N GLY A 131 16.64 -21.46 -9.16
CA GLY A 131 15.53 -22.27 -9.65
C GLY A 131 15.14 -21.99 -11.11
N TRP A 132 13.90 -22.27 -11.47
CA TRP A 132 13.43 -22.19 -12.84
C TRP A 132 13.37 -20.75 -13.39
N GLN A 133 13.21 -19.76 -12.54
CA GLN A 133 13.13 -18.36 -12.95
C GLN A 133 14.48 -17.84 -13.48
N THR A 134 15.60 -18.34 -12.98
CA THR A 134 16.93 -18.02 -13.52
C THR A 134 17.02 -18.40 -14.98
N HIS A 135 16.51 -19.57 -15.35
CA HIS A 135 16.50 -20.05 -16.73
C HIS A 135 15.65 -19.20 -17.66
N LEU A 136 14.65 -18.47 -17.15
CA LEU A 136 13.85 -17.54 -17.94
C LEU A 136 14.72 -16.41 -18.52
N TYR A 137 15.70 -15.94 -17.75
CA TYR A 137 16.61 -14.87 -18.16
C TYR A 137 17.80 -15.42 -18.92
N GLN A 138 18.38 -16.53 -18.47
CA GLN A 138 19.56 -17.14 -19.10
C GLN A 138 19.28 -17.75 -20.48
N ASN A 139 18.10 -18.30 -20.69
CA ASN A 139 17.69 -18.94 -21.95
C ASN A 139 17.00 -17.98 -22.93
N ASN A 140 16.96 -16.70 -22.63
CA ASN A 140 16.38 -15.72 -23.55
C ASN A 140 17.29 -15.59 -24.81
N PRO A 141 16.76 -15.83 -26.01
CA PRO A 141 17.57 -15.79 -27.24
C PRO A 141 18.08 -14.39 -27.62
N LEU A 142 17.53 -13.34 -26.99
CA LEU A 142 17.91 -11.93 -27.21
C LEU A 142 18.99 -11.45 -26.25
N LEU A 143 19.43 -12.27 -25.30
CA LEU A 143 20.42 -11.91 -24.28
C LEU A 143 21.54 -12.93 -24.26
N ASP A 144 22.78 -12.48 -24.15
CA ASP A 144 23.92 -13.36 -23.91
C ASP A 144 24.11 -13.59 -22.40
N PRO A 145 23.85 -14.81 -21.88
CA PRO A 145 23.95 -15.09 -20.47
C PRO A 145 25.37 -15.02 -19.90
N ASN A 146 26.40 -15.08 -20.74
CA ASN A 146 27.81 -15.05 -20.32
C ASN A 146 28.41 -13.64 -20.37
N LYS A 147 27.73 -12.69 -21.02
CA LYS A 147 28.13 -11.30 -21.10
C LYS A 147 27.86 -10.59 -19.79
N LYS A 148 28.82 -9.81 -19.29
CA LYS A 148 28.62 -9.02 -18.07
C LYS A 148 27.57 -7.94 -18.30
N LEU A 149 26.74 -7.66 -17.30
CA LEU A 149 25.66 -6.69 -17.46
C LEU A 149 26.18 -5.27 -17.78
N LYS A 150 27.34 -4.88 -17.28
CA LYS A 150 27.96 -3.61 -17.63
C LYS A 150 28.29 -3.44 -19.12
N ASP A 151 28.47 -4.54 -19.83
CA ASP A 151 28.79 -4.56 -21.24
C ASP A 151 27.52 -4.67 -22.13
N TYR A 152 26.34 -4.74 -21.53
CA TYR A 152 25.07 -4.77 -22.25
C TYR A 152 24.83 -3.46 -22.97
N THR A 153 24.27 -3.57 -24.18
CA THR A 153 23.75 -2.40 -24.91
C THR A 153 22.48 -1.88 -24.24
N GLU A 154 22.07 -0.64 -24.56
CA GLU A 154 20.82 -0.07 -24.08
C GLU A 154 19.60 -0.96 -24.43
N GLU A 155 19.61 -1.61 -25.59
CA GLU A 155 18.57 -2.51 -26.03
C GLU A 155 18.53 -3.79 -25.19
N GLU A 156 19.68 -4.44 -24.96
CA GLU A 156 19.79 -5.62 -24.10
C GLU A 156 19.35 -5.28 -22.66
N TRP A 157 19.76 -4.13 -22.15
CA TRP A 157 19.33 -3.64 -20.85
C TRP A 157 17.81 -3.44 -20.77
N ASN A 158 17.23 -2.83 -21.80
CA ASN A 158 15.78 -2.62 -21.83
C ASN A 158 15.03 -3.95 -21.90
N ILE A 159 15.53 -4.92 -22.68
CA ILE A 159 14.95 -6.27 -22.74
C ILE A 159 15.02 -6.95 -21.37
N LEU A 160 16.17 -6.89 -20.70
CA LEU A 160 16.34 -7.50 -19.38
C LEU A 160 15.42 -6.85 -18.33
N LYS A 161 15.39 -5.52 -18.30
CA LYS A 161 14.60 -4.76 -17.30
C LYS A 161 13.10 -4.81 -17.57
N ASN A 162 12.68 -4.47 -18.79
CA ASN A 162 11.31 -4.17 -19.11
C ASN A 162 10.62 -5.24 -19.96
N GLY A 163 11.40 -6.14 -20.58
CA GLY A 163 10.91 -7.12 -21.53
C GLY A 163 11.09 -6.69 -22.99
N SER A 164 10.81 -7.60 -23.90
CA SER A 164 10.89 -7.38 -25.34
C SER A 164 9.64 -6.71 -25.88
N LYS A 165 9.77 -5.92 -26.96
CA LYS A 165 8.63 -5.30 -27.66
C LYS A 165 7.71 -6.34 -28.29
N GLU A 166 8.30 -7.41 -28.84
CA GLU A 166 7.56 -8.54 -29.38
C GLU A 166 7.51 -9.68 -28.35
N PRO A 167 6.43 -10.47 -28.32
CA PRO A 167 6.34 -11.61 -27.41
C PRO A 167 7.44 -12.64 -27.71
N VAL A 168 8.29 -12.92 -26.75
CA VAL A 168 9.34 -13.92 -26.83
C VAL A 168 8.99 -15.08 -25.91
N LYS A 169 9.08 -16.31 -26.42
CA LYS A 169 8.90 -17.52 -25.62
C LYS A 169 10.25 -18.14 -25.30
N VAL A 170 10.45 -18.44 -24.04
CA VAL A 170 11.68 -19.05 -23.53
C VAL A 170 11.40 -20.48 -23.09
N GLY A 171 12.20 -21.42 -23.57
CA GLY A 171 12.14 -22.81 -23.18
C GLY A 171 12.78 -23.03 -21.79
N ILE A 172 11.98 -23.54 -20.86
CA ILE A 172 12.44 -23.87 -19.52
C ILE A 172 12.30 -25.36 -19.29
N ARG A 173 13.42 -26.03 -19.01
CA ARG A 173 13.44 -27.46 -18.73
C ARG A 173 13.05 -27.71 -17.28
N SER A 174 11.99 -28.52 -17.09
CA SER A 174 11.59 -28.98 -15.77
C SER A 174 12.59 -29.97 -15.20
N ASN A 175 13.13 -29.70 -14.02
CA ASN A 175 14.07 -30.59 -13.34
C ASN A 175 13.43 -31.94 -12.93
N ASN A 176 12.11 -31.98 -12.73
CA ASN A 176 11.41 -33.17 -12.28
C ASN A 176 10.99 -34.10 -13.44
N THR A 177 10.59 -33.51 -14.56
CA THR A 177 10.02 -34.27 -15.69
C THR A 177 10.91 -34.29 -16.92
N GLY A 178 11.95 -33.48 -16.98
CA GLY A 178 12.80 -33.28 -18.14
C GLY A 178 12.11 -32.60 -19.34
N ARG A 179 10.82 -32.32 -19.24
CA ARG A 179 10.04 -31.64 -20.28
C ARG A 179 10.43 -30.18 -20.41
N VAL A 180 10.42 -29.66 -21.62
CA VAL A 180 10.64 -28.25 -21.91
C VAL A 180 9.27 -27.59 -22.06
N ASP A 181 8.97 -26.65 -21.16
CA ASP A 181 7.78 -25.82 -21.23
C ASP A 181 8.15 -24.44 -21.78
N MET A 182 7.34 -23.96 -22.74
CA MET A 182 7.52 -22.62 -23.33
C MET A 182 6.79 -21.59 -22.46
N VAL A 183 7.55 -20.65 -21.89
CA VAL A 183 7.05 -19.60 -21.01
C VAL A 183 7.23 -18.25 -21.69
N ASP A 184 6.22 -17.37 -21.61
CA ASP A 184 6.33 -16.02 -22.13
C ASP A 184 7.35 -15.24 -21.31
N TYR A 185 8.30 -14.60 -22.00
CA TYR A 185 9.33 -13.79 -21.40
C TYR A 185 8.75 -12.49 -20.86
N GLU A 186 9.14 -12.16 -19.66
CA GLU A 186 8.78 -10.91 -18.99
C GLU A 186 10.04 -10.32 -18.35
N GLY A 187 10.28 -9.03 -18.51
CA GLY A 187 11.43 -8.36 -17.90
C GLY A 187 11.40 -8.46 -16.37
N VAL A 188 12.58 -8.28 -15.76
CA VAL A 188 12.77 -8.39 -14.31
C VAL A 188 11.85 -7.46 -13.54
N ILE A 189 11.74 -6.20 -13.96
CA ILE A 189 10.95 -5.17 -13.28
C ILE A 189 9.45 -5.47 -13.31
N PRO A 190 8.79 -5.60 -14.48
CA PRO A 190 7.36 -5.87 -14.52
C PRO A 190 7.00 -7.19 -13.84
N ARG A 191 7.86 -8.21 -13.94
CA ARG A 191 7.67 -9.48 -13.24
C ARG A 191 7.74 -9.32 -11.72
N PHE A 192 8.69 -8.52 -11.20
CA PHE A 192 8.82 -8.25 -9.77
C PHE A 192 7.56 -7.55 -9.25
N TYR A 193 7.10 -6.51 -9.92
CA TYR A 193 5.85 -5.82 -9.57
C TYR A 193 4.64 -6.77 -9.59
N ARG A 194 4.48 -7.53 -10.66
CA ARG A 194 3.32 -8.42 -10.83
C ARG A 194 3.28 -9.56 -9.83
N VAL A 195 4.43 -10.19 -9.58
CA VAL A 195 4.50 -11.42 -8.78
C VAL A 195 4.61 -11.12 -7.29
N TYR A 196 5.30 -10.03 -6.90
CA TYR A 196 5.64 -9.77 -5.50
C TYR A 196 4.95 -8.54 -4.93
N LEU A 197 4.87 -7.41 -5.66
CA LEU A 197 4.30 -6.16 -5.12
C LEU A 197 2.78 -6.03 -5.29
N LYS A 198 2.19 -6.67 -6.32
CA LYS A 198 0.71 -6.68 -6.49
C LYS A 198 0.00 -7.70 -5.60
N ARG A 199 0.73 -8.51 -4.86
CA ARG A 199 0.19 -9.50 -3.92
C ARG A 199 0.26 -8.99 -2.49
N ASP A 200 -0.52 -9.62 -1.63
CA ASP A 200 -0.41 -9.42 -0.19
C ASP A 200 0.91 -10.02 0.32
N ILE A 201 1.90 -9.16 0.52
CA ILE A 201 3.25 -9.53 0.96
C ILE A 201 3.20 -10.20 2.33
N SER A 202 2.24 -9.84 3.19
CA SER A 202 2.13 -10.37 4.55
C SER A 202 1.90 -11.89 4.62
N LYS A 203 1.44 -12.49 3.50
CA LYS A 203 1.21 -13.94 3.38
C LYS A 203 2.45 -14.72 2.95
N LEU A 204 3.52 -14.05 2.61
CA LEU A 204 4.79 -14.66 2.23
C LEU A 204 5.59 -15.06 3.49
N LYS A 205 6.60 -15.93 3.31
CA LYS A 205 7.54 -16.25 4.39
C LYS A 205 8.30 -14.99 4.81
N GLN A 206 8.58 -14.83 6.10
CA GLN A 206 9.23 -13.64 6.65
C GLN A 206 10.54 -13.29 5.94
N SER A 207 11.41 -14.29 5.69
CA SER A 207 12.67 -14.08 4.98
C SER A 207 12.49 -13.48 3.57
N LEU A 208 11.42 -13.86 2.87
CA LEU A 208 11.12 -13.31 1.55
C LEU A 208 10.50 -11.90 1.65
N GLN A 209 9.71 -11.64 2.70
CA GLN A 209 9.22 -10.29 2.97
C GLN A 209 10.39 -9.33 3.22
N ASP A 210 11.34 -9.72 4.07
CA ASP A 210 12.52 -8.93 4.42
C ASP A 210 13.39 -8.67 3.16
N GLU A 211 13.55 -9.69 2.32
CA GLU A 211 14.27 -9.56 1.05
C GLU A 211 13.55 -8.59 0.08
N ILE A 212 12.24 -8.72 -0.11
CA ILE A 212 11.46 -7.80 -0.93
C ILE A 212 11.62 -6.37 -0.41
N MET A 213 11.51 -6.18 0.91
CA MET A 213 11.63 -4.85 1.52
C MET A 213 13.03 -4.24 1.39
N SER A 214 14.08 -5.07 1.23
CA SER A 214 15.44 -4.58 0.95
C SER A 214 15.63 -4.05 -0.48
N HIS A 215 14.77 -4.46 -1.40
CA HIS A 215 14.81 -4.05 -2.80
C HIS A 215 13.83 -2.93 -3.15
N VAL A 216 13.04 -2.44 -2.19
CA VAL A 216 12.04 -1.40 -2.44
C VAL A 216 12.15 -0.27 -1.44
N HIS A 217 11.62 0.89 -1.81
CA HIS A 217 11.40 2.01 -0.90
C HIS A 217 9.97 2.53 -1.04
N GLN A 218 9.49 3.22 -0.02
CA GLN A 218 8.21 3.94 -0.11
C GLN A 218 8.40 5.23 -0.89
N ALA A 219 7.53 5.46 -1.86
CA ALA A 219 7.51 6.67 -2.67
C ALA A 219 6.08 7.20 -2.81
N PRO A 220 5.89 8.52 -2.97
CA PRO A 220 4.58 9.08 -3.27
C PRO A 220 4.01 8.47 -4.56
N CYS A 221 2.74 8.13 -4.54
CA CYS A 221 2.08 7.57 -5.71
C CYS A 221 2.11 8.56 -6.87
N HIS A 222 2.66 8.18 -8.01
CA HIS A 222 2.83 9.04 -9.20
C HIS A 222 1.51 9.52 -9.81
N VAL A 223 0.40 8.78 -9.59
CA VAL A 223 -0.92 9.14 -10.13
C VAL A 223 -1.59 10.24 -9.31
N CYS A 224 -1.47 10.19 -7.98
CA CYS A 224 -2.13 11.14 -7.09
C CYS A 224 -1.18 12.09 -6.36
N GLY A 225 0.13 12.01 -6.62
CA GLY A 225 1.14 12.87 -5.97
C GLY A 225 1.17 12.76 -4.45
N GLY A 226 0.82 11.60 -3.89
CA GLY A 226 0.79 11.38 -2.44
C GLY A 226 -0.57 11.61 -1.77
N SER A 227 -1.54 12.23 -2.46
CA SER A 227 -2.82 12.61 -1.84
C SER A 227 -3.79 11.44 -1.57
N GLY A 228 -3.58 10.30 -2.20
CA GLY A 228 -4.52 9.17 -2.14
C GLY A 228 -5.84 9.38 -2.90
N LEU A 229 -6.05 10.55 -3.51
CA LEU A 229 -7.29 10.89 -4.18
C LEU A 229 -7.28 10.57 -5.68
N ASN A 230 -8.47 10.30 -6.20
CA ASN A 230 -8.69 10.11 -7.63
C ASN A 230 -8.34 11.40 -8.40
N PRO A 231 -7.70 11.33 -9.59
CA PRO A 231 -7.40 12.48 -10.42
C PRO A 231 -8.58 13.42 -10.66
N LYS A 232 -9.81 12.90 -10.85
CA LYS A 232 -11.02 13.72 -11.00
C LYS A 232 -11.29 14.62 -9.78
N ALA A 233 -11.00 14.13 -8.58
CA ALA A 233 -11.15 14.93 -7.38
C ALA A 233 -10.08 16.03 -7.27
N LEU A 234 -8.86 15.74 -7.78
CA LEU A 234 -7.76 16.70 -7.82
C LEU A 234 -7.96 17.80 -8.89
N GLU A 235 -8.63 17.48 -9.98
CA GLU A 235 -9.01 18.45 -11.01
C GLU A 235 -10.08 19.43 -10.54
N SER A 236 -10.93 19.01 -9.58
CA SER A 236 -12.01 19.84 -9.02
C SER A 236 -11.44 20.94 -8.13
N LYS A 237 -11.78 22.19 -8.43
CA LYS A 237 -11.22 23.37 -7.77
C LYS A 237 -12.30 24.35 -7.30
N ILE A 238 -12.00 25.04 -6.21
CA ILE A 238 -12.72 26.21 -5.70
C ILE A 238 -11.69 27.35 -5.61
N ASN A 239 -11.92 28.47 -6.27
CA ASN A 239 -10.97 29.60 -6.33
C ASN A 239 -9.54 29.17 -6.72
N GLY A 240 -9.42 28.21 -7.66
CA GLY A 240 -8.13 27.71 -8.13
C GLY A 240 -7.45 26.68 -7.22
N LYS A 241 -7.99 26.38 -6.05
CA LYS A 241 -7.47 25.40 -5.09
C LYS A 241 -8.27 24.10 -5.15
N ASN A 242 -7.58 22.96 -5.12
CA ASN A 242 -8.22 21.65 -4.97
C ASN A 242 -8.39 21.28 -3.50
N ILE A 243 -9.01 20.15 -3.22
CA ILE A 243 -9.29 19.72 -1.85
C ILE A 243 -8.01 19.44 -1.04
N VAL A 244 -6.93 18.97 -1.69
CA VAL A 244 -5.63 18.73 -1.02
C VAL A 244 -4.99 20.05 -0.64
N ASP A 245 -4.97 21.02 -1.55
CA ASP A 245 -4.49 22.38 -1.26
C ASP A 245 -5.19 22.96 -0.03
N CYS A 246 -6.52 22.75 0.08
CA CYS A 246 -7.29 23.23 1.22
C CYS A 246 -7.01 22.43 2.51
N MET A 247 -6.69 21.15 2.42
CA MET A 247 -6.31 20.35 3.59
C MET A 247 -4.92 20.69 4.13
N ASP A 248 -4.03 21.20 3.30
CA ASP A 248 -2.68 21.64 3.66
C ASP A 248 -2.63 23.07 4.21
N MET A 249 -3.74 23.82 4.11
CA MET A 249 -3.88 25.15 4.66
C MET A 249 -4.04 25.14 6.18
N THR A 250 -3.57 26.19 6.82
CA THR A 250 -3.96 26.50 8.20
C THR A 250 -5.42 26.96 8.26
N ALA A 251 -6.03 26.88 9.44
CA ALA A 251 -7.42 27.33 9.62
C ALA A 251 -7.62 28.83 9.24
N ALA A 252 -6.59 29.67 9.44
CA ALA A 252 -6.65 31.09 9.08
C ALA A 252 -6.58 31.34 7.57
N GLU A 253 -5.89 30.46 6.81
CA GLU A 253 -5.81 30.53 5.35
C GLU A 253 -7.06 29.97 4.66
N LEU A 254 -7.78 29.11 5.36
CA LEU A 254 -8.99 28.49 4.84
C LEU A 254 -10.24 29.40 4.98
N LEU A 255 -10.21 30.35 5.91
CA LEU A 255 -11.27 31.36 6.17
C LEU A 255 -11.18 32.54 5.21
#